data_20ace3c18b976f796ff34226a3cb5a38
#
_entry.id   20ace3c18b976f796ff34226a3cb5a38
#
_cell.length_a   1.000
_cell.length_b   1.000
_cell.length_c   1.000
_cell.angle_alpha   90.00
_cell.angle_beta   90.00
_cell.angle_gamma   90.00
#
_symmetry.space_group_name_H-M   'P 1'
#
loop_
_entity.id
_entity.type
_entity.pdbx_description
1 polymer ?
#
loop_
_entity_poly.entity_id
_entity_poly.type
_entity_poly.pdbx_seq_one_letter_code
_entity_poly.pdbx_strand_id
1 'polypeptide(L)'
;MSKLAKKPILIPDNVKVSFENNIVKADGPLGSLQLEIKFPQYVEIKQEDKKIFVNRKNDTKQAKAYQGLYFALIRNIVKGVSEGYKKVLEIVGVGYQAQLQGNNLILKLGFSAPVNFEIPQGIKISVDQKGQEITVFGIDKYLVGETAARIRKIKPPEPYKGTGIRYKGEHIIRKLGKAAIAGAGGKK
;
A
#
# COMPACT_ATOMS: atom_id res chain seq x y z
N MET A 1 -17.70 9.60 16.54
CA MET A 1 -18.27 9.44 15.17
C MET A 1 -17.18 9.74 14.14
N SER A 2 -17.00 8.87 13.14
CA SER A 2 -16.07 9.17 12.03
C SER A 2 -16.61 10.34 11.20
N LYS A 3 -15.90 11.46 11.17
CA LYS A 3 -16.25 12.63 10.35
C LYS A 3 -16.11 12.33 8.84
N LEU A 4 -15.30 11.32 8.47
CA LEU A 4 -15.00 10.95 7.08
C LEU A 4 -16.22 10.36 6.36
N ALA A 5 -16.98 9.49 7.00
CA ALA A 5 -18.14 8.82 6.39
C ALA A 5 -19.39 9.71 6.25
N LYS A 6 -19.34 10.97 6.70
CA LYS A 6 -20.40 11.97 6.46
C LYS A 6 -20.29 12.64 5.09
N LYS A 7 -19.11 12.59 4.46
CA LYS A 7 -18.87 13.17 3.14
C LYS A 7 -19.18 12.12 2.07
N PRO A 8 -19.74 12.50 0.91
CA PRO A 8 -19.90 11.59 -0.21
C PRO A 8 -18.52 11.21 -0.80
N ILE A 9 -18.43 10.04 -1.38
CA ILE A 9 -17.32 9.65 -2.23
C ILE A 9 -17.62 10.17 -3.63
N LEU A 10 -16.74 11.02 -4.16
CA LEU A 10 -16.84 11.54 -5.51
C LEU A 10 -16.34 10.48 -6.50
N ILE A 11 -17.11 10.23 -7.55
CA ILE A 11 -16.74 9.35 -8.66
C ILE A 11 -16.11 10.22 -9.75
N PRO A 12 -14.85 10.02 -10.14
CA PRO A 12 -14.25 10.70 -11.27
C PRO A 12 -14.95 10.34 -12.57
N ASP A 13 -14.91 11.24 -13.57
CA ASP A 13 -15.61 11.06 -14.85
C ASP A 13 -15.16 9.83 -15.65
N ASN A 14 -13.94 9.37 -15.41
CA ASN A 14 -13.33 8.21 -16.04
C ASN A 14 -13.62 6.88 -15.32
N VAL A 15 -14.46 6.87 -14.28
CA VAL A 15 -14.79 5.67 -13.50
C VAL A 15 -16.27 5.40 -13.54
N LYS A 16 -16.67 4.16 -13.82
CA LYS A 16 -18.03 3.67 -13.70
C LYS A 16 -18.15 2.80 -12.47
N VAL A 17 -19.15 3.07 -11.65
CA VAL A 17 -19.43 2.25 -10.46
C VAL A 17 -20.81 1.65 -10.61
N SER A 18 -20.92 0.35 -10.37
CA SER A 18 -22.18 -0.38 -10.28
C SER A 18 -22.31 -1.07 -8.93
N PHE A 19 -23.53 -1.20 -8.47
CA PHE A 19 -23.86 -1.83 -7.21
C PHE A 19 -24.96 -2.88 -7.43
N GLU A 20 -24.59 -4.16 -7.35
CA GLU A 20 -25.49 -5.29 -7.56
C GLU A 20 -25.23 -6.37 -6.50
N ASN A 21 -26.28 -6.96 -5.94
CA ASN A 21 -26.21 -8.11 -5.02
C ASN A 21 -25.16 -7.97 -3.90
N ASN A 22 -25.08 -6.81 -3.26
CA ASN A 22 -24.06 -6.47 -2.24
C ASN A 22 -22.61 -6.45 -2.74
N ILE A 23 -22.39 -6.40 -4.05
CA ILE A 23 -21.08 -6.24 -4.65
C ILE A 23 -20.99 -4.83 -5.24
N VAL A 24 -19.97 -4.08 -4.85
CA VAL A 24 -19.58 -2.82 -5.47
C VAL A 24 -18.51 -3.15 -6.51
N LYS A 25 -18.82 -2.86 -7.76
CA LYS A 25 -17.87 -2.99 -8.86
C LYS A 25 -17.51 -1.60 -9.37
N ALA A 26 -16.22 -1.33 -9.53
CA ALA A 26 -15.72 -0.10 -10.12
C ALA A 26 -14.85 -0.44 -11.32
N ASP A 27 -15.17 0.13 -12.46
CA ASP A 27 -14.44 0.00 -13.71
C ASP A 27 -13.84 1.36 -14.07
N GLY A 28 -12.54 1.37 -14.35
CA GLY A 28 -11.79 2.59 -14.66
C GLY A 28 -10.68 2.34 -15.69
N PRO A 29 -9.89 3.37 -16.03
CA PRO A 29 -8.86 3.28 -17.07
C PRO A 29 -7.74 2.29 -16.77
N LEU A 30 -7.50 1.98 -15.49
CA LEU A 30 -6.44 1.05 -15.08
C LEU A 30 -6.92 -0.39 -14.93
N GLY A 31 -8.23 -0.62 -14.92
CA GLY A 31 -8.85 -1.94 -14.77
C GLY A 31 -10.11 -1.91 -13.95
N SER A 32 -10.54 -3.09 -13.48
CA SER A 32 -11.74 -3.24 -12.66
C SER A 32 -11.41 -3.86 -11.31
N LEU A 33 -12.12 -3.42 -10.27
CA LEU A 33 -12.07 -3.98 -8.92
C LEU A 33 -13.48 -4.24 -8.39
N GLN A 34 -13.60 -5.28 -7.57
CA GLN A 34 -14.85 -5.66 -6.94
C GLN A 34 -14.69 -5.72 -5.42
N LEU A 35 -15.73 -5.32 -4.70
CA LEU A 35 -15.81 -5.41 -3.25
C LEU A 35 -17.14 -6.02 -2.83
N GLU A 36 -17.09 -7.13 -2.13
CA GLU A 36 -18.24 -7.73 -1.49
C GLU A 36 -18.53 -7.07 -0.14
N ILE A 37 -19.79 -6.71 0.07
CA ILE A 37 -20.28 -6.18 1.34
C ILE A 37 -20.78 -7.34 2.19
N LYS A 38 -19.92 -7.84 3.06
CA LYS A 38 -20.20 -9.00 3.92
C LYS A 38 -21.29 -8.76 4.98
N PHE A 39 -21.55 -7.50 5.33
CA PHE A 39 -22.48 -7.12 6.40
C PHE A 39 -23.51 -6.10 5.94
N PRO A 40 -24.40 -6.46 4.99
CA PRO A 40 -25.40 -5.54 4.43
C PRO A 40 -26.48 -5.12 5.42
N GLN A 41 -26.62 -5.85 6.55
CA GLN A 41 -27.57 -5.51 7.62
C GLN A 41 -27.20 -4.22 8.38
N TYR A 42 -25.95 -3.78 8.33
CA TYR A 42 -25.48 -2.59 9.05
C TYR A 42 -25.35 -1.35 8.17
N VAL A 43 -25.16 -1.52 6.87
CA VAL A 43 -24.89 -0.43 5.96
C VAL A 43 -25.81 -0.45 4.74
N GLU A 44 -26.11 0.74 4.23
CA GLU A 44 -26.83 0.98 2.99
C GLU A 44 -25.96 1.87 2.10
N ILE A 45 -25.81 1.48 0.85
CA ILE A 45 -25.07 2.26 -0.13
C ILE A 45 -26.07 2.86 -1.10
N LYS A 46 -26.00 4.18 -1.29
CA LYS A 46 -26.78 4.92 -2.27
C LYS A 46 -25.85 5.61 -3.23
N GLN A 47 -26.14 5.48 -4.50
CA GLN A 47 -25.46 6.21 -5.55
C GLN A 47 -26.42 7.26 -6.10
N GLU A 48 -25.99 8.49 -6.09
CA GLU A 48 -26.71 9.64 -6.65
C GLU A 48 -25.76 10.35 -7.63
N ASP A 49 -26.05 10.30 -8.90
CA ASP A 49 -25.18 10.83 -9.97
C ASP A 49 -23.73 10.36 -9.84
N LYS A 50 -22.80 11.30 -9.58
CA LYS A 50 -21.36 11.05 -9.39
C LYS A 50 -20.92 10.95 -7.93
N LYS A 51 -21.85 10.66 -7.02
CA LYS A 51 -21.61 10.58 -5.58
C LYS A 51 -22.08 9.27 -5.01
N ILE A 52 -21.28 8.67 -4.15
CA ILE A 52 -21.66 7.48 -3.39
C ILE A 52 -21.76 7.86 -1.92
N PHE A 53 -22.91 7.56 -1.35
CA PHE A 53 -23.20 7.73 0.08
C PHE A 53 -23.20 6.36 0.75
N VAL A 54 -22.48 6.25 1.86
CA VAL A 54 -22.47 5.04 2.70
C VAL A 54 -23.19 5.38 4.00
N ASN A 55 -24.44 4.94 4.11
CA ASN A 55 -25.30 5.19 5.27
C ASN A 55 -25.32 3.96 6.18
N ARG A 56 -25.53 4.20 7.47
CA ARG A 56 -25.80 3.12 8.42
C ARG A 56 -27.30 2.91 8.58
N LYS A 57 -27.72 1.65 8.69
CA LYS A 57 -29.14 1.29 8.88
C LYS A 57 -29.61 1.48 10.34
N ASN A 58 -28.68 1.41 11.29
CA ASN A 58 -28.96 1.60 12.72
C ASN A 58 -27.80 2.33 13.41
N ASP A 59 -28.00 2.75 14.66
CA ASP A 59 -27.03 3.60 15.39
C ASP A 59 -26.13 2.83 16.37
N THR A 60 -25.99 1.50 16.16
CA THR A 60 -25.15 0.63 16.97
C THR A 60 -23.66 0.93 16.78
N LYS A 61 -22.84 0.54 17.75
CA LYS A 61 -21.37 0.65 17.68
C LYS A 61 -20.81 -0.08 16.45
N GLN A 62 -21.35 -1.24 16.11
CA GLN A 62 -20.96 -2.03 14.97
C GLN A 62 -21.30 -1.34 13.63
N ALA A 63 -22.53 -0.82 13.48
CA ALA A 63 -22.93 -0.10 12.27
C ALA A 63 -22.07 1.15 12.02
N LYS A 64 -21.68 1.88 13.09
CA LYS A 64 -20.73 3.01 13.00
C LYS A 64 -19.36 2.56 12.51
N ALA A 65 -18.86 1.41 12.97
CA ALA A 65 -17.58 0.85 12.53
C ALA A 65 -17.64 0.41 11.06
N TYR A 66 -18.67 -0.35 10.67
CA TYR A 66 -18.84 -0.81 9.27
C TYR A 66 -19.07 0.34 8.28
N GLN A 67 -19.80 1.38 8.67
CA GLN A 67 -19.95 2.58 7.84
C GLN A 67 -18.58 3.17 7.48
N GLY A 68 -17.72 3.34 8.47
CA GLY A 68 -16.37 3.87 8.25
C GLY A 68 -15.48 2.92 7.42
N LEU A 69 -15.59 1.62 7.66
CA LEU A 69 -14.86 0.59 6.92
C LEU A 69 -15.22 0.60 5.43
N TYR A 70 -16.52 0.44 5.11
CA TYR A 70 -16.96 0.38 3.72
C TYR A 70 -16.76 1.70 2.99
N PHE A 71 -16.92 2.84 3.66
CA PHE A 71 -16.55 4.13 3.10
C PHE A 71 -15.07 4.15 2.65
N ALA A 72 -14.16 3.69 3.51
CA ALA A 72 -12.73 3.67 3.19
C ALA A 72 -12.41 2.68 2.07
N LEU A 73 -13.01 1.49 2.08
CA LEU A 73 -12.80 0.46 1.05
C LEU A 73 -13.31 0.91 -0.31
N ILE A 74 -14.54 1.45 -0.41
CA ILE A 74 -15.11 1.95 -1.67
C ILE A 74 -14.27 3.10 -2.22
N ARG A 75 -13.88 4.06 -1.36
CA ARG A 75 -12.98 5.15 -1.76
C ARG A 75 -11.65 4.63 -2.31
N ASN A 76 -11.08 3.59 -1.67
CA ASN A 76 -9.84 2.99 -2.14
C ASN A 76 -10.01 2.34 -3.51
N ILE A 77 -11.12 1.64 -3.77
CA ILE A 77 -11.39 1.03 -5.08
C ILE A 77 -11.54 2.10 -6.16
N VAL A 78 -12.38 3.12 -5.93
CA VAL A 78 -12.58 4.21 -6.90
C VAL A 78 -11.26 4.89 -7.23
N LYS A 79 -10.43 5.20 -6.22
CA LYS A 79 -9.11 5.78 -6.45
C LYS A 79 -8.16 4.79 -7.15
N GLY A 80 -8.23 3.50 -6.81
CA GLY A 80 -7.37 2.47 -7.39
C GLY A 80 -7.58 2.29 -8.87
N VAL A 81 -8.83 2.24 -9.33
CA VAL A 81 -9.13 2.08 -10.77
C VAL A 81 -8.93 3.36 -11.58
N SER A 82 -8.94 4.55 -10.94
CA SER A 82 -8.71 5.84 -11.61
C SER A 82 -7.24 6.21 -11.74
N GLU A 83 -6.51 6.21 -10.62
CA GLU A 83 -5.12 6.70 -10.52
C GLU A 83 -4.11 5.59 -10.22
N GLY A 84 -4.58 4.50 -9.59
CA GLY A 84 -3.73 3.46 -9.04
C GLY A 84 -3.08 3.84 -7.72
N TYR A 85 -2.31 2.90 -7.19
CA TYR A 85 -1.50 3.07 -5.99
C TYR A 85 -0.04 2.82 -6.29
N LYS A 86 0.82 3.64 -5.71
CA LYS A 86 2.27 3.56 -5.86
C LYS A 86 2.94 3.51 -4.50
N LYS A 87 3.89 2.58 -4.32
CA LYS A 87 4.84 2.56 -3.21
C LYS A 87 6.24 2.51 -3.77
N VAL A 88 7.12 3.33 -3.22
CA VAL A 88 8.53 3.37 -3.61
C VAL A 88 9.38 2.87 -2.45
N LEU A 89 10.27 1.94 -2.74
CA LEU A 89 11.24 1.38 -1.82
C LEU A 89 12.64 1.82 -2.25
N GLU A 90 13.48 2.12 -1.28
CA GLU A 90 14.90 2.46 -1.48
C GLU A 90 15.77 1.32 -0.95
N ILE A 91 16.78 0.95 -1.72
CA ILE A 91 17.80 -0.02 -1.35
C ILE A 91 19.04 0.75 -0.91
N VAL A 92 19.46 0.56 0.31
CA VAL A 92 20.65 1.20 0.89
C VAL A 92 21.67 0.14 1.25
N GLY A 93 22.88 0.24 0.69
CA GLY A 93 23.98 -0.66 0.96
C GLY A 93 24.98 -0.69 -0.18
N VAL A 94 26.27 -0.92 0.14
CA VAL A 94 27.32 -1.03 -0.87
C VAL A 94 27.14 -2.32 -1.67
N GLY A 95 27.04 -2.19 -3.01
CA GLY A 95 26.84 -3.34 -3.89
C GLY A 95 25.42 -3.91 -3.90
N TYR A 96 24.47 -3.28 -3.18
CA TYR A 96 23.06 -3.71 -3.20
C TYR A 96 22.36 -3.18 -4.45
N GLN A 97 21.66 -4.06 -5.14
CA GLN A 97 20.97 -3.74 -6.38
C GLN A 97 19.71 -4.60 -6.58
N ALA A 98 18.73 -4.01 -7.26
CA ALA A 98 17.58 -4.72 -7.78
C ALA A 98 17.64 -4.77 -9.31
N GLN A 99 17.22 -5.86 -9.91
CA GLN A 99 17.07 -6.03 -11.36
C GLN A 99 15.75 -6.72 -11.66
N LEU A 100 15.07 -6.26 -12.70
CA LEU A 100 13.85 -6.88 -13.18
C LEU A 100 14.19 -7.86 -14.31
N GLN A 101 13.76 -9.11 -14.19
CA GLN A 101 13.88 -10.13 -15.23
C GLN A 101 12.51 -10.78 -15.48
N GLY A 102 11.82 -10.33 -16.54
CA GLY A 102 10.47 -10.78 -16.84
C GLY A 102 9.52 -10.51 -15.67
N ASN A 103 8.96 -11.56 -15.08
CA ASN A 103 8.03 -11.48 -13.95
C ASN A 103 8.73 -11.65 -12.59
N ASN A 104 10.05 -11.66 -12.54
CA ASN A 104 10.83 -11.83 -11.32
C ASN A 104 11.66 -10.58 -11.01
N LEU A 105 11.65 -10.18 -9.75
CA LEU A 105 12.53 -9.15 -9.21
C LEU A 105 13.72 -9.84 -8.54
N ILE A 106 14.91 -9.65 -9.09
CA ILE A 106 16.15 -10.20 -8.57
C ILE A 106 16.80 -9.16 -7.66
N LEU A 107 17.07 -9.54 -6.41
CA LEU A 107 17.60 -8.68 -5.38
C LEU A 107 19.00 -9.17 -4.95
N LYS A 108 20.01 -8.38 -5.23
CA LYS A 108 21.38 -8.56 -4.70
C LYS A 108 21.52 -7.71 -3.44
N LEU A 109 21.48 -8.35 -2.26
CA LEU A 109 21.40 -7.67 -0.96
C LEU A 109 22.50 -8.11 0.00
N GLY A 110 23.65 -8.59 -0.53
CA GLY A 110 24.76 -9.09 0.28
C GLY A 110 24.48 -10.44 0.94
N PHE A 111 23.57 -11.22 0.42
CA PHE A 111 23.44 -12.65 0.72
C PHE A 111 24.37 -13.46 -0.20
N SER A 112 24.62 -14.72 0.15
CA SER A 112 25.47 -15.64 -0.64
C SER A 112 24.93 -15.85 -2.05
N ALA A 113 23.60 -15.83 -2.22
CA ALA A 113 22.92 -15.91 -3.51
C ALA A 113 21.92 -14.74 -3.66
N PRO A 114 21.66 -14.29 -4.90
CA PRO A 114 20.59 -13.34 -5.17
C PRO A 114 19.23 -13.90 -4.75
N VAL A 115 18.35 -13.05 -4.23
CA VAL A 115 16.98 -13.45 -3.86
C VAL A 115 16.06 -13.17 -5.02
N ASN A 116 15.31 -14.18 -5.47
CA ASN A 116 14.29 -14.06 -6.46
C ASN A 116 12.94 -13.80 -5.80
N PHE A 117 12.27 -12.74 -6.20
CA PHE A 117 10.93 -12.38 -5.76
C PHE A 117 9.98 -12.41 -6.95
N GLU A 118 9.03 -13.34 -6.94
CA GLU A 118 7.99 -13.45 -7.95
C GLU A 118 6.96 -12.32 -7.77
N ILE A 119 6.68 -11.61 -8.88
CA ILE A 119 5.75 -10.47 -8.87
C ILE A 119 4.32 -11.02 -8.94
N PRO A 120 3.45 -10.68 -7.96
CA PRO A 120 2.06 -11.12 -7.97
C PRO A 120 1.30 -10.53 -9.18
N GLN A 121 0.28 -11.26 -9.65
CA GLN A 121 -0.63 -10.75 -10.67
C GLN A 121 -1.30 -9.45 -10.22
N GLY A 122 -1.48 -8.51 -11.15
CA GLY A 122 -2.06 -7.19 -10.87
C GLY A 122 -1.09 -6.16 -10.30
N ILE A 123 0.19 -6.50 -10.11
CA ILE A 123 1.26 -5.58 -9.70
C ILE A 123 2.23 -5.36 -10.86
N LYS A 124 2.62 -4.10 -11.03
CA LYS A 124 3.71 -3.69 -11.92
C LYS A 124 4.87 -3.20 -11.06
N ILE A 125 6.05 -3.73 -11.29
CA ILE A 125 7.27 -3.27 -10.63
C ILE A 125 8.16 -2.60 -11.67
N SER A 126 8.73 -1.46 -11.31
CA SER A 126 9.80 -0.82 -12.08
C SER A 126 10.99 -0.55 -11.17
N VAL A 127 12.18 -0.67 -11.72
CA VAL A 127 13.44 -0.45 -11.03
C VAL A 127 14.15 0.69 -11.75
N ASP A 128 14.79 1.58 -11.01
CA ASP A 128 15.56 2.67 -11.57
C ASP A 128 16.85 2.17 -12.25
N GLN A 129 17.51 3.02 -13.04
CA GLN A 129 18.74 2.67 -13.78
C GLN A 129 19.88 2.23 -12.87
N LYS A 130 19.92 2.72 -11.62
CA LYS A 130 20.95 2.36 -10.63
C LYS A 130 20.62 1.09 -9.85
N GLY A 131 19.41 0.56 -9.98
CA GLY A 131 18.94 -0.59 -9.21
C GLY A 131 18.72 -0.29 -7.73
N GLN A 132 18.59 0.98 -7.37
CA GLN A 132 18.46 1.42 -5.97
C GLN A 132 17.06 1.81 -5.55
N GLU A 133 16.18 2.15 -6.50
CA GLU A 133 14.77 2.41 -6.22
C GLU A 133 13.88 1.37 -6.90
N ILE A 134 12.95 0.81 -6.12
CA ILE A 134 11.92 -0.11 -6.59
C ILE A 134 10.59 0.58 -6.46
N THR A 135 9.90 0.78 -7.56
CA THR A 135 8.53 1.28 -7.58
C THR A 135 7.56 0.13 -7.76
N VAL A 136 6.66 -0.03 -6.79
CA VAL A 136 5.56 -1.01 -6.82
C VAL A 136 4.27 -0.25 -7.15
N PHE A 137 3.61 -0.61 -8.24
CA PHE A 137 2.38 0.02 -8.73
C PHE A 137 1.28 -1.03 -8.96
N GLY A 138 0.03 -0.67 -8.69
CA GLY A 138 -1.13 -1.51 -8.93
C GLY A 138 -2.44 -0.81 -8.63
N ILE A 139 -3.53 -1.44 -9.01
CA ILE A 139 -4.89 -0.91 -8.80
C ILE A 139 -5.39 -1.19 -7.38
N ASP A 140 -5.00 -2.33 -6.79
CA ASP A 140 -5.41 -2.72 -5.45
C ASP A 140 -4.41 -2.19 -4.40
N LYS A 141 -4.91 -1.31 -3.52
CA LYS A 141 -4.13 -0.73 -2.42
C LYS A 141 -3.55 -1.78 -1.47
N TYR A 142 -4.34 -2.83 -1.18
CA TYR A 142 -3.91 -3.90 -0.29
C TYR A 142 -2.76 -4.69 -0.92
N LEU A 143 -2.92 -5.12 -2.16
CA LEU A 143 -1.92 -5.91 -2.88
C LEU A 143 -0.60 -5.13 -3.08
N VAL A 144 -0.69 -3.83 -3.42
CA VAL A 144 0.49 -2.95 -3.51
C VAL A 144 1.20 -2.81 -2.17
N GLY A 145 0.42 -2.62 -1.08
CA GLY A 145 0.97 -2.50 0.26
C GLY A 145 1.63 -3.79 0.75
N GLU A 146 0.98 -4.93 0.53
CA GLU A 146 1.50 -6.24 0.89
C GLU A 146 2.77 -6.59 0.11
N THR A 147 2.77 -6.40 -1.21
CA THR A 147 3.94 -6.65 -2.06
C THR A 147 5.13 -5.80 -1.62
N ALA A 148 4.93 -4.51 -1.38
CA ALA A 148 5.99 -3.64 -0.88
C ALA A 148 6.51 -4.08 0.50
N ALA A 149 5.63 -4.49 1.40
CA ALA A 149 6.00 -4.99 2.72
C ALA A 149 6.78 -6.31 2.63
N ARG A 150 6.39 -7.24 1.74
CA ARG A 150 7.11 -8.51 1.49
C ARG A 150 8.51 -8.25 0.95
N ILE A 151 8.68 -7.34 -0.01
CA ILE A 151 9.99 -6.96 -0.53
C ILE A 151 10.86 -6.35 0.59
N ARG A 152 10.31 -5.41 1.39
CA ARG A 152 11.04 -4.83 2.53
C ARG A 152 11.44 -5.86 3.58
N LYS A 153 10.63 -6.88 3.82
CA LYS A 153 10.89 -7.94 4.80
C LYS A 153 12.07 -8.84 4.42
N ILE A 154 12.47 -8.91 3.15
CA ILE A 154 13.63 -9.70 2.69
C ILE A 154 14.92 -9.21 3.35
N LYS A 155 15.13 -7.90 3.42
CA LYS A 155 16.27 -7.28 4.11
C LYS A 155 15.80 -5.97 4.76
N PRO A 156 15.24 -6.01 5.97
CA PRO A 156 14.80 -4.80 6.66
C PRO A 156 16.00 -3.91 6.99
N PRO A 157 15.81 -2.60 7.13
CA PRO A 157 16.90 -1.67 7.42
C PRO A 157 17.53 -1.97 8.79
N GLU A 158 18.84 -2.08 8.80
CA GLU A 158 19.63 -2.33 10.00
C GLU A 158 19.71 -1.05 10.86
N PRO A 159 19.66 -1.18 12.20
CA PRO A 159 19.59 -0.01 13.08
C PRO A 159 20.95 0.73 13.24
N TYR A 160 22.09 0.18 12.83
CA TYR A 160 23.39 0.85 12.98
C TYR A 160 23.81 1.63 11.72
N LYS A 161 23.94 0.96 10.58
CA LYS A 161 24.33 1.57 9.31
C LYS A 161 23.14 2.01 8.47
N GLY A 162 21.94 1.46 8.75
CA GLY A 162 20.72 1.71 7.99
C GLY A 162 20.70 0.99 6.64
N THR A 163 21.54 -0.03 6.46
CA THR A 163 21.59 -0.84 5.24
C THR A 163 20.39 -1.78 5.17
N GLY A 164 19.79 -1.92 3.98
CA GLY A 164 18.60 -2.74 3.77
C GLY A 164 17.61 -2.05 2.83
N ILE A 165 16.39 -2.55 2.82
CA ILE A 165 15.27 -2.02 2.03
C ILE A 165 14.36 -1.23 2.96
N ARG A 166 14.08 0.03 2.61
CA ARG A 166 13.16 0.91 3.34
C ARG A 166 12.16 1.56 2.40
N TYR A 167 11.08 2.10 2.93
CA TYR A 167 10.21 2.97 2.14
C TYR A 167 10.91 4.29 1.83
N LYS A 168 10.64 4.87 0.67
CA LYS A 168 11.17 6.19 0.33
C LYS A 168 10.69 7.23 1.33
N GLY A 169 11.65 7.95 1.94
CA GLY A 169 11.37 8.91 3.00
C GLY A 169 11.13 8.30 4.39
N GLU A 170 11.32 6.99 4.58
CA GLU A 170 11.25 6.37 5.91
C GLU A 170 12.47 6.78 6.75
N HIS A 171 12.20 7.41 7.89
CA HIS A 171 13.24 7.74 8.86
C HIS A 171 13.59 6.51 9.69
N ILE A 172 14.84 6.05 9.60
CA ILE A 172 15.34 4.92 10.37
C ILE A 172 16.06 5.44 11.63
N ILE A 173 15.55 5.08 12.79
CA ILE A 173 16.18 5.39 14.07
C ILE A 173 17.47 4.58 14.19
N ARG A 174 18.62 5.27 14.16
CA ARG A 174 19.93 4.64 14.26
C ARG A 174 20.39 4.58 15.71
N LYS A 175 20.96 3.43 16.08
CA LYS A 175 21.61 3.25 17.39
C LYS A 175 23.08 3.64 17.29
N LEU A 176 23.62 4.24 18.35
CA LEU A 176 25.05 4.50 18.47
C LEU A 176 25.79 3.17 18.65
N GLY A 177 26.88 3.00 17.93
CA GLY A 177 27.76 1.84 18.12
C GLY A 177 28.55 1.93 19.45
N LYS A 178 29.12 0.81 19.89
CA LYS A 178 29.88 0.72 21.17
C LYS A 178 31.00 1.77 21.30
N ALA A 179 31.68 2.11 20.21
CA ALA A 179 32.77 3.10 20.21
C ALA A 179 32.31 4.53 20.54
N ALA A 180 31.08 4.90 20.12
CA ALA A 180 30.53 6.22 20.41
C ALA A 180 30.07 6.36 21.89
N ILE A 181 29.72 5.24 22.54
CA ILE A 181 29.32 5.23 23.96
C ILE A 181 30.57 5.31 24.86
N ALA A 182 31.69 4.69 24.48
CA ALA A 182 32.92 4.75 25.21
C ALA A 182 33.58 6.16 25.24
N GLY A 183 33.40 6.96 24.18
CA GLY A 183 33.86 8.35 24.11
C GLY A 183 33.04 9.36 24.92
N ALA A 184 31.80 9.05 25.26
CA ALA A 184 30.90 9.94 26.02
C ALA A 184 31.12 9.78 27.56
N GLY A 185 31.76 8.69 28.03
CA GLY A 185 32.02 8.41 29.45
C GLY A 185 33.33 8.99 30.00
N GLY A 186 34.13 9.65 29.18
CA GLY A 186 35.50 10.10 29.52
C GLY A 186 35.66 11.57 29.85
N LYS A 187 34.61 12.34 30.10
CA LYS A 187 34.68 13.71 30.65
C LYS A 187 34.06 13.73 32.04
N LYS A 188 34.85 13.42 33.03
CA LYS A 188 34.68 13.95 34.40
C LYS A 188 35.69 15.05 34.59
#